data_ce3a6febe342c6e8be73b1d1740b356b
#
_entry.id   ce3a6febe342c6e8be73b1d1740b356b
#
_cell.length_a   1.000
_cell.length_b   1.000
_cell.length_c   1.000
_cell.angle_alpha   90.00
_cell.angle_beta   90.00
_cell.angle_gamma   90.00
#
_symmetry.space_group_name_H-M   'P 1'
#
loop_
_entity.id
_entity.type
_entity.pdbx_description
1 polymer ?
#
loop_
_entity_poly.entity_id
_entity_poly.type
_entity_poly.pdbx_seq_one_letter_code
_entity_poly.pdbx_strand_id
1 'polypeptide(L)'
;LGKIKRVLIVAPTSVCAVWPKEFADYADFRYTVKTLLGTKPQRLKALADLEAFPFQSLKVAVINYESTWRDGIFEKLMEYDADLIIADESQRIKTHDAAQSKSMHQLGDKARYKLILSGTPVQNEAVDIFSQYRFLDPTIFGTNFYAFRNRYAVMGGFNRKQIVQYKDLDELIRKEHSIAYRV
;
A
#
# COMPACT_ATOMS: atom_id res chain seq x y z
N LEU A 1 -12.18 -14.04 12.46
CA LEU A 1 -12.79 -12.71 12.36
C LEU A 1 -12.91 -12.14 13.78
N GLY A 2 -12.57 -10.94 14.08
CA GLY A 2 -12.58 -10.31 15.41
C GLY A 2 -11.31 -9.52 15.70
N LYS A 3 -10.24 -9.76 14.92
CA LYS A 3 -8.97 -9.04 15.05
C LYS A 3 -8.89 -7.81 14.14
N ILE A 4 -9.67 -7.76 13.06
CA ILE A 4 -9.71 -6.66 12.08
C ILE A 4 -11.10 -6.04 12.13
N LYS A 5 -11.17 -4.76 12.41
CA LYS A 5 -12.40 -3.95 12.47
C LYS A 5 -12.43 -2.85 11.43
N ARG A 6 -11.26 -2.32 11.07
CA ARG A 6 -11.08 -1.25 10.10
C ARG A 6 -10.10 -1.68 9.02
N VAL A 7 -10.51 -1.54 7.77
CA VAL A 7 -9.69 -1.81 6.58
C VAL A 7 -9.58 -0.55 5.76
N LEU A 8 -8.38 -0.24 5.32
CA LEU A 8 -8.11 0.77 4.31
C LEU A 8 -7.64 0.06 3.04
N ILE A 9 -8.36 0.22 1.95
CA ILE A 9 -7.95 -0.26 0.63
C ILE A 9 -7.50 0.93 -0.18
N VAL A 10 -6.26 0.87 -0.66
CA VAL A 10 -5.69 1.88 -1.55
C VAL A 10 -5.49 1.27 -2.92
N ALA A 11 -6.17 1.82 -3.93
CA ALA A 11 -6.24 1.28 -5.28
C ALA A 11 -6.12 2.39 -6.33
N PRO A 12 -5.85 2.06 -7.61
CA PRO A 12 -6.03 3.01 -8.70
C PRO A 12 -7.46 3.57 -8.75
N THR A 13 -7.63 4.83 -9.19
CA THR A 13 -8.94 5.48 -9.22
C THR A 13 -10.00 4.67 -9.98
N SER A 14 -9.61 4.04 -11.09
CA SER A 14 -10.49 3.18 -11.91
C SER A 14 -10.94 1.91 -11.18
N VAL A 15 -10.16 1.43 -10.24
CA VAL A 15 -10.41 0.19 -9.48
C VAL A 15 -11.18 0.44 -8.19
N CYS A 16 -11.11 1.67 -7.64
CA CYS A 16 -11.80 1.99 -6.38
C CYS A 16 -13.30 1.64 -6.39
N ALA A 17 -13.98 1.77 -7.53
CA ALA A 17 -15.40 1.48 -7.66
C ALA A 17 -15.71 -0.03 -7.75
N VAL A 18 -14.71 -0.87 -8.01
CA VAL A 18 -14.86 -2.33 -8.11
C VAL A 18 -14.99 -2.96 -6.72
N TRP A 19 -14.23 -2.47 -5.74
CA TRP A 19 -14.18 -3.04 -4.41
C TRP A 19 -15.55 -3.18 -3.69
N PRO A 20 -16.47 -2.19 -3.73
CA PRO A 20 -17.80 -2.37 -3.16
C PRO A 20 -18.58 -3.54 -3.78
N LYS A 21 -18.40 -3.78 -5.08
CA LYS A 21 -19.03 -4.91 -5.78
C LYS A 21 -18.40 -6.24 -5.34
N GLU A 22 -17.07 -6.31 -5.23
CA GLU A 22 -16.38 -7.51 -4.73
C GLU A 22 -16.87 -7.89 -3.33
N PHE A 23 -17.04 -6.90 -2.44
CA PHE A 23 -17.63 -7.16 -1.13
C PHE A 23 -19.07 -7.66 -1.22
N ALA A 24 -19.89 -7.11 -2.13
CA ALA A 24 -21.25 -7.55 -2.31
C ALA A 24 -21.36 -8.97 -2.86
N ASP A 25 -20.45 -9.35 -3.75
CA ASP A 25 -20.47 -10.64 -4.43
C ASP A 25 -19.85 -11.77 -3.57
N TYR A 26 -18.87 -11.45 -2.70
CA TYR A 26 -18.07 -12.49 -2.02
C TYR A 26 -18.06 -12.44 -0.49
N ALA A 27 -18.51 -11.35 0.15
CA ALA A 27 -18.47 -11.29 1.60
C ALA A 27 -19.69 -11.97 2.26
N ASP A 28 -19.44 -12.96 3.10
CA ASP A 28 -20.43 -13.69 3.89
C ASP A 28 -20.56 -13.21 5.34
N PHE A 29 -19.99 -12.03 5.63
CA PHE A 29 -19.96 -11.40 6.95
C PHE A 29 -20.48 -9.95 6.90
N ARG A 30 -20.80 -9.38 8.07
CA ARG A 30 -21.29 -7.99 8.15
C ARG A 30 -20.16 -6.99 7.87
N TYR A 31 -20.37 -6.13 6.89
CA TYR A 31 -19.43 -5.08 6.51
C TYR A 31 -20.16 -3.78 6.12
N THR A 32 -19.41 -2.70 6.13
CA THR A 32 -19.80 -1.42 5.52
C THR A 32 -18.62 -0.91 4.72
N VAL A 33 -18.80 -0.69 3.43
CA VAL A 33 -17.77 -0.17 2.54
C VAL A 33 -18.14 1.22 2.04
N LYS A 34 -17.18 2.15 2.06
CA LYS A 34 -17.31 3.51 1.51
C LYS A 34 -16.13 3.83 0.64
N THR A 35 -16.42 4.27 -0.59
CA THR A 35 -15.40 4.76 -1.51
C THR A 35 -15.21 6.26 -1.29
N LEU A 36 -13.99 6.66 -0.96
CA LEU A 36 -13.60 8.03 -0.67
C LEU A 36 -13.18 8.74 -1.96
N LEU A 37 -14.15 9.09 -2.81
CA LEU A 37 -13.94 9.77 -4.09
C LEU A 37 -14.57 11.17 -4.10
N GLY A 38 -14.24 11.96 -5.14
CA GLY A 38 -14.75 13.33 -5.29
C GLY A 38 -13.85 14.39 -4.65
N THR A 39 -14.44 15.49 -4.22
CA THR A 39 -13.75 16.61 -3.55
C THR A 39 -13.31 16.25 -2.14
N LYS A 40 -12.36 17.03 -1.57
CA LYS A 40 -11.91 16.82 -0.17
C LYS A 40 -13.07 16.76 0.83
N PRO A 41 -14.05 17.71 0.85
CA PRO A 41 -15.18 17.62 1.76
C PRO A 41 -16.02 16.34 1.58
N GLN A 42 -16.23 15.90 0.34
CA GLN A 42 -16.98 14.66 0.06
C GLN A 42 -16.27 13.42 0.61
N ARG A 43 -14.94 13.34 0.46
CA ARG A 43 -14.12 12.25 0.99
C ARG A 43 -14.16 12.21 2.52
N LEU A 44 -13.98 13.36 3.15
CA LEU A 44 -14.01 13.49 4.62
C LEU A 44 -15.40 13.14 5.18
N LYS A 45 -16.46 13.57 4.50
CA LYS A 45 -17.83 13.18 4.87
C LYS A 45 -18.03 11.68 4.75
N ALA A 46 -17.61 11.07 3.64
CA ALA A 46 -17.75 9.62 3.43
C ALA A 46 -17.01 8.81 4.51
N LEU A 47 -15.83 9.27 4.93
CA LEU A 47 -15.07 8.62 6.01
C LEU A 47 -15.79 8.79 7.37
N ALA A 48 -16.28 10.00 7.69
CA ALA A 48 -17.05 10.23 8.90
C ALA A 48 -18.34 9.41 8.94
N ASP A 49 -19.07 9.35 7.83
CA ASP A 49 -20.26 8.50 7.70
C ASP A 49 -19.93 7.01 7.92
N LEU A 50 -18.77 6.53 7.43
CA LEU A 50 -18.30 5.16 7.68
C LEU A 50 -18.01 4.93 9.17
N GLU A 51 -17.37 5.87 9.85
CA GLU A 51 -17.04 5.75 11.28
C GLU A 51 -18.29 5.76 12.17
N ALA A 52 -19.34 6.44 11.76
CA ALA A 52 -20.62 6.51 12.49
C ALA A 52 -21.40 5.18 12.48
N PHE A 53 -21.07 4.22 11.59
CA PHE A 53 -21.74 2.92 11.58
C PHE A 53 -21.43 2.10 12.83
N PRO A 54 -22.37 1.21 13.27
CA PRO A 54 -22.18 0.42 14.49
C PRO A 54 -20.93 -0.45 14.47
N PHE A 55 -20.34 -0.70 15.63
CA PHE A 55 -19.12 -1.51 15.82
C PHE A 55 -19.21 -2.97 15.40
N GLN A 56 -20.40 -3.46 15.07
CA GLN A 56 -20.64 -4.88 14.77
C GLN A 56 -20.32 -5.27 13.33
N SER A 57 -19.90 -4.33 12.48
CA SER A 57 -19.55 -4.60 11.08
C SER A 57 -18.09 -4.22 10.79
N LEU A 58 -17.46 -4.94 9.88
CA LEU A 58 -16.19 -4.53 9.30
C LEU A 58 -16.36 -3.20 8.57
N LYS A 59 -15.55 -2.20 8.91
CA LYS A 59 -15.54 -0.90 8.26
C LYS A 59 -14.44 -0.86 7.20
N VAL A 60 -14.80 -0.60 5.95
CA VAL A 60 -13.88 -0.60 4.82
C VAL A 60 -13.91 0.75 4.12
N ALA A 61 -12.79 1.47 4.18
CA ALA A 61 -12.56 2.68 3.41
C ALA A 61 -11.77 2.33 2.14
N VAL A 62 -12.21 2.79 0.97
CA VAL A 62 -11.52 2.60 -0.30
C VAL A 62 -11.12 3.97 -0.85
N ILE A 63 -9.84 4.19 -1.15
CA ILE A 63 -9.30 5.47 -1.62
C ILE A 63 -8.26 5.27 -2.73
N ASN A 64 -8.08 6.27 -3.59
CA ASN A 64 -7.02 6.23 -4.59
C ASN A 64 -5.68 6.75 -4.06
N TYR A 65 -4.58 6.23 -4.61
CA TYR A 65 -3.20 6.56 -4.19
C TYR A 65 -2.91 8.06 -4.17
N GLU A 66 -3.36 8.79 -5.19
CA GLU A 66 -3.09 10.23 -5.37
C GLU A 66 -3.74 11.10 -4.28
N SER A 67 -4.63 10.52 -3.50
CA SER A 67 -5.31 11.22 -2.40
C SER A 67 -4.76 10.91 -1.03
N THR A 68 -3.98 9.83 -0.87
CA THR A 68 -3.49 9.38 0.44
C THR A 68 -2.55 10.38 1.12
N TRP A 69 -1.84 11.20 0.36
CA TRP A 69 -0.85 12.18 0.87
C TRP A 69 -1.37 13.62 0.90
N ARG A 70 -2.63 13.85 0.49
CA ARG A 70 -3.20 15.20 0.46
C ARG A 70 -3.53 15.68 1.86
N ASP A 71 -3.17 16.94 2.11
CA ASP A 71 -3.44 17.64 3.37
C ASP A 71 -4.91 17.52 3.81
N GLY A 72 -5.11 17.23 5.10
CA GLY A 72 -6.40 16.97 5.72
C GLY A 72 -7.03 15.60 5.34
N ILE A 73 -6.60 14.94 4.27
CA ILE A 73 -6.98 13.55 3.97
C ILE A 73 -6.02 12.60 4.69
N PHE A 74 -4.72 12.83 4.57
CA PHE A 74 -3.70 12.00 5.21
C PHE A 74 -3.91 11.90 6.72
N GLU A 75 -4.13 13.05 7.38
CA GLU A 75 -4.36 13.13 8.82
C GLU A 75 -5.60 12.31 9.23
N LYS A 76 -6.67 12.39 8.45
CA LYS A 76 -7.90 11.64 8.71
C LYS A 76 -7.73 10.13 8.45
N LEU A 77 -6.92 9.73 7.49
CA LEU A 77 -6.55 8.31 7.31
C LEU A 77 -5.70 7.81 8.47
N MET A 78 -4.79 8.62 9.00
CA MET A 78 -4.03 8.30 10.20
C MET A 78 -4.93 8.19 11.44
N GLU A 79 -5.96 9.06 11.59
CA GLU A 79 -6.95 8.97 12.66
C GLU A 79 -7.88 7.76 12.50
N TYR A 80 -8.23 7.38 11.27
CA TYR A 80 -9.05 6.19 10.97
C TYR A 80 -8.44 4.92 11.55
N ASP A 81 -7.12 4.87 11.69
CA ASP A 81 -6.38 3.83 12.41
C ASP A 81 -6.74 2.42 11.91
N ALA A 82 -6.49 2.18 10.63
CA ALA A 82 -6.83 0.90 10.00
C ALA A 82 -6.01 -0.26 10.59
N ASP A 83 -6.70 -1.33 10.98
CA ASP A 83 -6.04 -2.58 11.42
C ASP A 83 -5.33 -3.28 10.26
N LEU A 84 -5.93 -3.23 9.06
CA LEU A 84 -5.42 -3.81 7.83
C LEU A 84 -5.40 -2.75 6.73
N ILE A 85 -4.27 -2.65 6.03
CA ILE A 85 -4.16 -1.85 4.81
C ILE A 85 -3.87 -2.78 3.63
N ILE A 86 -4.66 -2.65 2.58
CA ILE A 86 -4.49 -3.36 1.30
C ILE A 86 -4.05 -2.34 0.25
N ALA A 87 -2.89 -2.57 -0.35
CA ALA A 87 -2.36 -1.79 -1.46
C ALA A 87 -2.58 -2.58 -2.77
N ASP A 88 -3.64 -2.24 -3.49
CA ASP A 88 -4.00 -2.87 -4.76
C ASP A 88 -3.24 -2.20 -5.91
N GLU A 89 -2.72 -3.00 -6.86
CA GLU A 89 -1.75 -2.56 -7.87
C GLU A 89 -0.55 -1.83 -7.21
N SER A 90 0.08 -2.54 -6.27
CA SER A 90 1.11 -1.98 -5.38
C SER A 90 2.35 -1.43 -6.08
N GLN A 91 2.58 -1.75 -7.35
CA GLN A 91 3.62 -1.10 -8.16
C GLN A 91 3.42 0.42 -8.29
N ARG A 92 2.24 0.94 -7.94
CA ARG A 92 1.99 2.39 -7.81
C ARG A 92 2.86 3.07 -6.76
N ILE A 93 3.37 2.32 -5.79
CA ILE A 93 4.29 2.84 -4.76
C ILE A 93 5.75 2.40 -4.96
N LYS A 94 6.16 1.99 -6.16
CA LYS A 94 7.54 1.54 -6.43
C LYS A 94 8.59 2.65 -6.25
N THR A 95 8.23 3.91 -6.51
CA THR A 95 9.12 5.06 -6.37
C THR A 95 9.16 5.50 -4.91
N HIS A 96 10.23 5.14 -4.20
CA HIS A 96 10.34 5.24 -2.74
C HIS A 96 10.18 6.66 -2.17
N ASP A 97 10.55 7.70 -2.91
CA ASP A 97 10.53 9.11 -2.50
C ASP A 97 9.30 9.87 -3.00
N ALA A 98 8.42 9.24 -3.78
CA ALA A 98 7.16 9.82 -4.20
C ALA A 98 6.25 10.09 -2.98
N ALA A 99 5.46 11.17 -3.03
CA ALA A 99 4.58 11.55 -1.94
C ALA A 99 3.59 10.44 -1.54
N GLN A 100 3.01 9.75 -2.52
CA GLN A 100 2.12 8.62 -2.28
C GLN A 100 2.83 7.43 -1.60
N SER A 101 4.09 7.13 -1.98
CA SER A 101 4.85 6.07 -1.35
C SER A 101 5.18 6.40 0.10
N LYS A 102 5.59 7.64 0.38
CA LYS A 102 5.87 8.11 1.74
C LYS A 102 4.62 8.07 2.62
N SER A 103 3.47 8.49 2.12
CA SER A 103 2.21 8.40 2.88
C SER A 103 1.83 6.93 3.16
N MET A 104 1.98 6.05 2.17
CA MET A 104 1.72 4.63 2.35
C MET A 104 2.67 3.98 3.35
N HIS A 105 3.96 4.36 3.35
CA HIS A 105 4.91 3.89 4.37
C HIS A 105 4.47 4.29 5.78
N GLN A 106 4.08 5.56 5.98
CA GLN A 106 3.65 6.04 7.30
C GLN A 106 2.34 5.39 7.77
N LEU A 107 1.36 5.22 6.88
CA LEU A 107 0.13 4.49 7.16
C LEU A 107 0.45 3.02 7.50
N GLY A 108 1.33 2.38 6.73
CA GLY A 108 1.76 1.00 6.94
C GLY A 108 2.53 0.79 8.24
N ASP A 109 3.32 1.77 8.69
CA ASP A 109 4.03 1.70 9.96
C ASP A 109 3.07 1.66 11.16
N LYS A 110 1.87 2.23 11.00
CA LYS A 110 0.82 2.22 12.03
C LYS A 110 -0.05 0.97 11.99
N ALA A 111 -0.32 0.45 10.80
CA ALA A 111 -1.22 -0.69 10.60
C ALA A 111 -0.62 -2.00 11.12
N ARG A 112 -1.44 -2.80 11.80
CA ARG A 112 -1.03 -4.13 12.28
C ARG A 112 -0.85 -5.14 11.16
N TYR A 113 -1.72 -5.10 10.15
CA TYR A 113 -1.71 -6.03 9.03
C TYR A 113 -1.59 -5.25 7.71
N LYS A 114 -0.82 -5.79 6.79
CA LYS A 114 -0.61 -5.19 5.47
C LYS A 114 -0.66 -6.27 4.40
N LEU A 115 -1.23 -5.92 3.25
CA LEU A 115 -1.31 -6.77 2.09
C LEU A 115 -1.00 -5.93 0.86
N ILE A 116 -0.19 -6.45 -0.04
CA ILE A 116 0.00 -5.89 -1.38
C ILE A 116 -0.56 -6.86 -2.41
N LEU A 117 -1.25 -6.32 -3.40
CA LEU A 117 -1.76 -7.05 -4.55
C LEU A 117 -1.11 -6.46 -5.80
N SER A 118 -0.51 -7.29 -6.63
CA SER A 118 0.07 -6.87 -7.90
C SER A 118 0.25 -8.06 -8.83
N GLY A 119 -0.16 -7.89 -10.07
CA GLY A 119 0.17 -8.84 -11.14
C GLY A 119 1.62 -8.72 -11.62
N THR A 120 2.29 -7.57 -11.36
CA THR A 120 3.65 -7.26 -11.80
C THR A 120 4.40 -6.45 -10.75
N PRO A 121 4.85 -7.06 -9.63
CA PRO A 121 5.51 -6.34 -8.55
C PRO A 121 6.84 -5.69 -8.99
N VAL A 122 7.55 -6.32 -9.90
CA VAL A 122 8.75 -5.79 -10.57
C VAL A 122 8.39 -5.41 -12.00
N GLN A 123 8.29 -4.12 -12.29
CA GLN A 123 7.92 -3.64 -13.63
C GLN A 123 9.13 -3.45 -14.55
N ASN A 124 10.16 -2.77 -14.07
CA ASN A 124 11.30 -2.38 -14.89
C ASN A 124 12.64 -2.82 -14.29
N GLU A 125 12.80 -2.67 -12.99
CA GLU A 125 14.07 -2.90 -12.30
C GLU A 125 13.86 -3.65 -10.99
N ALA A 126 14.82 -4.49 -10.60
CA ALA A 126 14.76 -5.21 -9.33
C ALA A 126 14.65 -4.31 -8.10
N VAL A 127 15.07 -3.04 -8.23
CA VAL A 127 14.92 -2.05 -7.14
C VAL A 127 13.50 -1.51 -6.96
N ASP A 128 12.60 -1.75 -7.90
CA ASP A 128 11.17 -1.37 -7.81
C ASP A 128 10.45 -2.04 -6.63
N ILE A 129 10.97 -3.17 -6.17
CA ILE A 129 10.38 -3.92 -5.05
C ILE A 129 10.60 -3.25 -3.69
N PHE A 130 11.67 -2.47 -3.54
CA PHE A 130 12.05 -1.89 -2.24
C PHE A 130 10.90 -1.16 -1.55
N SER A 131 10.28 -0.22 -2.25
CA SER A 131 9.24 0.64 -1.67
C SER A 131 7.97 -0.14 -1.30
N GLN A 132 7.64 -1.15 -2.08
CA GLN A 132 6.51 -2.05 -1.82
C GLN A 132 6.76 -2.87 -0.54
N TYR A 133 7.97 -3.41 -0.37
CA TYR A 133 8.35 -4.16 0.82
C TYR A 133 8.60 -3.25 2.04
N ARG A 134 9.05 -2.00 1.83
CA ARG A 134 9.09 -1.01 2.91
C ARG A 134 7.71 -0.75 3.50
N PHE A 135 6.67 -0.75 2.67
CA PHE A 135 5.29 -0.70 3.14
C PHE A 135 4.89 -2.01 3.83
N LEU A 136 5.13 -3.16 3.18
CA LEU A 136 4.63 -4.46 3.61
C LEU A 136 5.29 -4.95 4.91
N ASP A 137 6.62 -5.04 4.90
CA ASP A 137 7.45 -5.42 6.05
C ASP A 137 8.86 -4.82 5.93
N PRO A 138 9.17 -3.76 6.68
CA PRO A 138 10.50 -3.14 6.63
C PRO A 138 11.64 -4.03 7.16
N THR A 139 11.35 -5.15 7.81
CA THR A 139 12.40 -6.05 8.31
C THR A 139 13.07 -6.85 7.18
N ILE A 140 12.41 -7.00 6.03
CA ILE A 140 12.89 -7.77 4.88
C ILE A 140 14.07 -7.06 4.19
N PHE A 141 13.88 -5.79 3.81
CA PHE A 141 14.86 -5.01 3.05
C PHE A 141 15.32 -3.72 3.76
N GLY A 142 14.85 -3.47 4.97
CA GLY A 142 15.15 -2.25 5.72
C GLY A 142 14.32 -1.05 5.28
N THR A 143 14.71 0.12 5.81
CA THR A 143 14.01 1.39 5.56
C THR A 143 14.82 2.37 4.70
N ASN A 144 16.07 2.04 4.38
CA ASN A 144 16.99 2.90 3.64
C ASN A 144 17.16 2.40 2.20
N PHE A 145 16.57 3.11 1.24
CA PHE A 145 16.67 2.77 -0.18
C PHE A 145 18.12 2.72 -0.70
N TYR A 146 18.97 3.64 -0.27
CA TYR A 146 20.35 3.67 -0.77
C TYR A 146 21.17 2.49 -0.25
N ALA A 147 20.93 2.06 0.98
CA ALA A 147 21.55 0.84 1.52
C ALA A 147 21.07 -0.40 0.74
N PHE A 148 19.77 -0.52 0.50
CA PHE A 148 19.19 -1.58 -0.33
C PHE A 148 19.76 -1.57 -1.75
N ARG A 149 19.74 -0.42 -2.43
CA ARG A 149 20.28 -0.28 -3.79
C ARG A 149 21.75 -0.68 -3.85
N ASN A 150 22.58 -0.20 -2.92
CA ASN A 150 24.02 -0.53 -2.89
C ASN A 150 24.28 -2.01 -2.59
N ARG A 151 23.34 -2.70 -1.90
CA ARG A 151 23.41 -4.14 -1.65
C ARG A 151 23.15 -4.94 -2.92
N TYR A 152 22.17 -4.56 -3.73
CA TYR A 152 21.68 -5.35 -4.84
C TYR A 152 22.02 -4.80 -6.23
N ALA A 153 22.60 -3.62 -6.33
CA ALA A 153 22.95 -3.00 -7.60
C ALA A 153 24.37 -2.43 -7.61
N VAL A 154 24.99 -2.45 -8.78
CA VAL A 154 26.25 -1.78 -9.08
C VAL A 154 25.94 -0.50 -9.82
N MET A 155 26.40 0.62 -9.28
CA MET A 155 26.19 1.94 -9.87
C MET A 155 27.35 2.30 -10.79
N GLY A 156 27.04 2.79 -12.00
CA GLY A 156 28.00 3.23 -13.02
C GLY A 156 27.45 4.34 -13.89
N GLY A 157 28.02 4.48 -15.08
CA GLY A 157 27.66 5.56 -16.02
C GLY A 157 28.11 6.94 -15.56
N PHE A 158 27.57 7.97 -16.21
CA PHE A 158 27.90 9.36 -15.91
C PHE A 158 27.49 9.72 -14.48
N ASN A 159 28.44 10.16 -13.66
CA ASN A 159 28.27 10.49 -12.24
C ASN A 159 27.74 9.32 -11.38
N ARG A 160 27.93 8.07 -11.79
CA ARG A 160 27.45 6.86 -11.08
C ARG A 160 25.95 6.89 -10.77
N LYS A 161 25.14 7.41 -11.66
CA LYS A 161 23.68 7.53 -11.49
C LYS A 161 22.88 6.39 -12.10
N GLN A 162 23.52 5.53 -12.88
CA GLN A 162 22.86 4.43 -13.58
C GLN A 162 23.18 3.09 -12.92
N ILE A 163 22.20 2.20 -12.85
CA ILE A 163 22.43 0.82 -12.50
C ILE A 163 23.02 0.15 -13.75
N VAL A 164 24.23 -0.38 -13.63
CA VAL A 164 24.92 -1.07 -14.73
C VAL A 164 24.87 -2.59 -14.59
N GLN A 165 24.63 -3.08 -13.39
CA GLN A 165 24.54 -4.50 -13.08
C GLN A 165 23.77 -4.72 -11.78
N TYR A 166 23.04 -5.83 -11.68
CA TYR A 166 22.50 -6.34 -10.43
C TYR A 166 23.43 -7.41 -9.84
N LYS A 167 23.42 -7.54 -8.53
CA LYS A 167 24.18 -8.55 -7.78
C LYS A 167 23.32 -9.12 -6.65
N ASP A 168 23.73 -10.29 -6.13
CA ASP A 168 23.04 -10.95 -5.02
C ASP A 168 21.53 -11.20 -5.24
N LEU A 169 21.13 -11.38 -6.51
CA LEU A 169 19.72 -11.57 -6.88
C LEU A 169 19.08 -12.79 -6.23
N ASP A 170 19.85 -13.86 -6.00
CA ASP A 170 19.34 -15.06 -5.32
C ASP A 170 18.95 -14.76 -3.87
N GLU A 171 19.68 -13.88 -3.19
CA GLU A 171 19.31 -13.40 -1.85
C GLU A 171 18.06 -12.54 -1.89
N LEU A 172 17.98 -11.62 -2.85
CA LEU A 172 16.82 -10.74 -3.05
C LEU A 172 15.57 -11.56 -3.28
N ILE A 173 15.60 -12.53 -4.20
CA ILE A 173 14.48 -13.43 -4.53
C ILE A 173 14.07 -14.27 -3.33
N ARG A 174 15.02 -14.84 -2.58
CA ARG A 174 14.70 -15.60 -1.36
C ARG A 174 13.98 -14.75 -0.32
N LYS A 175 14.44 -13.52 -0.11
CA LYS A 175 13.80 -12.59 0.83
C LYS A 175 12.42 -12.17 0.36
N GLU A 176 12.27 -11.89 -0.93
CA GLU A 176 10.97 -11.59 -1.54
C GLU A 176 9.98 -12.74 -1.30
N HIS A 177 10.38 -13.96 -1.63
CA HIS A 177 9.53 -15.13 -1.53
C HIS A 177 9.24 -15.57 -0.07
N SER A 178 9.93 -15.01 0.93
CA SER A 178 9.68 -15.37 2.33
C SER A 178 8.28 -14.97 2.81
N ILE A 179 7.66 -13.96 2.18
CA ILE A 179 6.32 -13.47 2.51
C ILE A 179 5.41 -13.28 1.28
N ALA A 180 5.91 -13.63 0.08
CA ALA A 180 5.13 -13.53 -1.16
C ALA A 180 4.40 -14.85 -1.45
N TYR A 181 3.17 -14.73 -1.93
CA TYR A 181 2.38 -15.83 -2.48
C TYR A 181 1.99 -15.49 -3.91
N ARG A 182 2.20 -16.44 -4.82
CA ARG A 182 1.82 -16.30 -6.24
C ARG A 182 0.67 -17.26 -6.53
N VAL A 183 -0.42 -16.71 -7.05
CA VAL A 183 -1.57 -17.46 -7.55
C VAL A 183 -1.38 -17.78 -9.02
#